data_d346d7d271e4e561f0fa1e3eea8de49f
#
_entry.id   d346d7d271e4e561f0fa1e3eea8de49f
#
_cell.length_a   1.000
_cell.length_b   1.000
_cell.length_c   1.000
_cell.angle_alpha   90.00
_cell.angle_beta   90.00
_cell.angle_gamma   90.00
#
_symmetry.space_group_name_H-M   'P 1'
#
loop_
_entity.id
_entity.type
_entity.pdbx_description
1 polymer ?
#
loop_
_entity_poly.entity_id
_entity_poly.type
_entity_poly.pdbx_seq_one_letter_code
_entity_poly.pdbx_strand_id
1 'polypeptide(L)'
;PYILLNAIDTEYFQMRFKVAGGPAAVTEHWYTQADQNPDNYYEPTVNTIFGCTINAYLNAGINLNVPITRYLALGGEFGFFHMSNGRTCMPNIGVNAIYGSLGVTATFNSEVKKTPVTFPDLPYGWAVNITGAAGAQKAAIEDPNRFLISSLHAGAVYHLNNWYAIGLGLDVFYNGGITKNTGRNLYCGGYYDFDLNENGEIEKNEENVLCTTCGSERGVDYSFAQKTRAGLALNNEFKFGRVTAILDWGVYFYNPARNLYYDYHKDNHGTVVPKRPLAYKTPHGAGGEEAPHYFRIGAKCRIWDNMYFQTTMKCHLHIAEFIEFGIGYQIPFYK
;
A
#
# COMPACT_ATOMS: atom_id res chain seq x y z
N PRO A 1 4.93 -1.55 -16.04
CA PRO A 1 4.23 -2.66 -16.69
C PRO A 1 2.72 -2.54 -16.51
N TYR A 2 1.97 -3.05 -17.46
CA TYR A 2 0.51 -3.11 -17.40
C TYR A 2 0.00 -4.40 -18.04
N ILE A 3 -1.22 -4.78 -17.70
CA ILE A 3 -1.96 -5.90 -18.25
C ILE A 3 -3.27 -5.36 -18.81
N LEU A 4 -3.64 -5.81 -20.00
CA LEU A 4 -4.94 -5.55 -20.61
C LEU A 4 -5.70 -6.88 -20.74
N LEU A 5 -6.87 -6.93 -20.14
CA LEU A 5 -7.77 -8.08 -20.20
C LEU A 5 -8.90 -7.74 -21.17
N ASN A 6 -9.02 -8.47 -22.27
CA ASN A 6 -10.07 -8.23 -23.24
C ASN A 6 -11.45 -8.54 -22.65
N ALA A 7 -12.30 -7.54 -22.65
CA ALA A 7 -13.72 -7.69 -22.32
C ALA A 7 -14.56 -7.77 -23.60
N ILE A 8 -14.25 -6.91 -24.60
CA ILE A 8 -14.84 -6.92 -25.94
C ILE A 8 -13.70 -6.79 -26.91
N ASP A 9 -13.64 -7.63 -27.92
CA ASP A 9 -12.62 -7.58 -28.97
C ASP A 9 -13.28 -7.88 -30.34
N THR A 10 -13.71 -6.81 -31.00
CA THR A 10 -14.30 -6.86 -32.35
C THR A 10 -13.41 -6.07 -33.34
N GLU A 11 -13.69 -6.17 -34.61
CA GLU A 11 -12.99 -5.42 -35.65
C GLU A 11 -13.19 -3.90 -35.51
N TYR A 12 -14.33 -3.47 -34.96
CA TYR A 12 -14.73 -2.07 -34.90
C TYR A 12 -14.55 -1.43 -33.53
N PHE A 13 -14.49 -2.24 -32.46
CA PHE A 13 -14.45 -1.77 -31.09
C PHE A 13 -13.77 -2.77 -30.16
N GLN A 14 -12.88 -2.28 -29.33
CA GLN A 14 -12.20 -3.05 -28.31
C GLN A 14 -12.36 -2.39 -26.95
N MET A 15 -12.78 -3.15 -25.96
CA MET A 15 -12.81 -2.73 -24.56
C MET A 15 -11.96 -3.69 -23.73
N ARG A 16 -11.08 -3.13 -22.91
CA ARG A 16 -10.15 -3.90 -22.09
C ARG A 16 -10.11 -3.36 -20.69
N PHE A 17 -10.07 -4.23 -19.72
CA PHE A 17 -9.69 -3.84 -18.36
C PHE A 17 -8.18 -3.71 -18.29
N LYS A 18 -7.72 -2.61 -17.72
CA LYS A 18 -6.31 -2.32 -17.50
C LYS A 18 -5.97 -2.42 -16.03
N VAL A 19 -4.89 -3.12 -15.71
CA VAL A 19 -4.24 -3.07 -14.40
C VAL A 19 -2.78 -2.76 -14.65
N ALA A 20 -2.26 -1.75 -13.97
CA ALA A 20 -0.86 -1.35 -14.07
C ALA A 20 -0.27 -1.12 -12.68
N GLY A 21 1.03 -1.31 -12.56
CA GLY A 21 1.77 -1.03 -11.34
C GLY A 21 3.25 -0.93 -11.61
N GLY A 22 3.94 -0.17 -10.77
CA GLY A 22 5.38 0.01 -10.87
C GLY A 22 5.91 1.15 -10.04
N PRO A 23 7.22 1.43 -10.11
CA PRO A 23 7.79 2.60 -9.50
C PRO A 23 7.34 3.88 -10.23
N ALA A 24 7.14 4.93 -9.45
CA ALA A 24 6.91 6.29 -9.94
C ALA A 24 7.91 7.24 -9.28
N ALA A 25 8.39 8.22 -10.05
CA ALA A 25 9.26 9.25 -9.54
C ALA A 25 8.49 10.58 -9.47
N VAL A 26 8.63 11.28 -8.36
CA VAL A 26 8.15 12.66 -8.18
C VAL A 26 9.33 13.59 -8.06
N THR A 27 9.24 14.77 -8.67
CA THR A 27 10.32 15.76 -8.70
C THR A 27 10.35 16.61 -7.44
N GLU A 28 9.20 16.78 -6.79
CA GLU A 28 9.06 17.54 -5.56
C GLU A 28 8.52 16.67 -4.44
N HIS A 29 9.17 16.69 -3.30
CA HIS A 29 8.81 15.99 -2.09
C HIS A 29 9.17 16.81 -0.85
N TRP A 30 8.79 16.34 0.32
CA TRP A 30 8.97 17.06 1.59
C TRP A 30 10.36 17.68 1.75
N TYR A 31 11.41 16.88 1.62
CA TYR A 31 12.79 17.33 1.87
C TYR A 31 13.29 18.35 0.85
N THR A 32 12.75 18.37 -0.37
CA THR A 32 13.13 19.35 -1.38
C THR A 32 12.86 20.79 -0.92
N GLN A 33 11.83 20.95 -0.11
CA GLN A 33 11.44 22.27 0.44
C GLN A 33 12.03 22.50 1.83
N ALA A 34 12.08 21.49 2.68
CA ALA A 34 12.64 21.57 4.02
C ALA A 34 14.16 21.84 4.01
N ASP A 35 14.90 21.29 3.06
CA ASP A 35 16.33 21.52 2.88
C ASP A 35 16.66 22.98 2.51
N GLN A 36 15.70 23.70 1.94
CA GLN A 36 15.87 25.11 1.57
C GLN A 36 15.61 26.08 2.73
N ASN A 37 14.80 25.66 3.71
CA ASN A 37 14.52 26.47 4.89
C ASN A 37 14.17 25.58 6.10
N PRO A 38 15.18 25.08 6.82
CA PRO A 38 14.97 24.19 7.97
C PRO A 38 14.18 24.82 9.12
N ASP A 39 14.10 26.16 9.18
CA ASP A 39 13.34 26.87 10.20
C ASP A 39 11.83 26.93 9.89
N ASN A 40 11.43 26.62 8.65
CA ASN A 40 10.05 26.66 8.19
C ASN A 40 9.44 25.26 7.99
N TYR A 41 9.64 24.40 8.93
CA TYR A 41 9.25 23.00 8.91
C TYR A 41 7.73 22.79 8.70
N TYR A 42 6.92 23.81 8.98
CA TYR A 42 5.45 23.77 8.98
C TYR A 42 4.79 24.78 8.05
N GLU A 43 5.53 25.34 7.09
CA GLU A 43 4.86 26.21 6.12
C GLU A 43 3.81 25.46 5.29
N PRO A 44 2.63 26.08 5.07
CA PRO A 44 1.54 25.47 4.29
C PRO A 44 1.92 25.13 2.85
N THR A 45 3.04 25.66 2.35
CA THR A 45 3.59 25.41 1.01
C THR A 45 4.41 24.12 0.92
N VAL A 46 4.73 23.50 2.07
CA VAL A 46 5.54 22.27 2.09
C VAL A 46 4.75 21.09 1.54
N ASN A 47 5.35 20.32 0.64
CA ASN A 47 4.72 19.13 0.07
C ASN A 47 4.56 18.03 1.13
N THR A 48 3.35 17.85 1.62
CA THR A 48 3.00 16.80 2.61
C THR A 48 2.54 15.49 1.96
N ILE A 49 2.44 15.45 0.64
CA ILE A 49 1.93 14.29 -0.10
C ILE A 49 2.98 13.19 -0.18
N PHE A 50 4.22 13.55 -0.48
CA PHE A 50 5.31 12.60 -0.68
C PHE A 50 6.53 12.97 0.15
N GLY A 51 7.03 12.03 0.94
CA GLY A 51 8.26 12.16 1.72
C GLY A 51 9.52 11.72 0.97
N CYS A 52 9.41 11.20 -0.24
CA CYS A 52 10.56 10.81 -1.06
C CYS A 52 10.24 10.79 -2.56
N THR A 53 11.31 10.80 -3.35
CA THR A 53 11.23 10.83 -4.83
C THR A 53 10.60 9.57 -5.40
N ILE A 54 10.95 8.39 -4.87
CA ILE A 54 10.47 7.11 -5.41
C ILE A 54 9.23 6.66 -4.65
N ASN A 55 8.18 6.38 -5.40
CA ASN A 55 6.89 5.94 -4.91
C ASN A 55 6.42 4.71 -5.69
N ALA A 56 5.42 4.00 -5.18
CA ALA A 56 4.70 2.97 -5.90
C ALA A 56 3.49 3.59 -6.61
N TYR A 57 3.25 3.16 -7.83
CA TYR A 57 2.09 3.53 -8.64
C TYR A 57 1.26 2.30 -8.91
N LEU A 58 -0.04 2.39 -8.66
CA LEU A 58 -1.04 1.37 -8.97
C LEU A 58 -2.15 2.03 -9.78
N ASN A 59 -2.62 1.35 -10.81
CA ASN A 59 -3.66 1.84 -11.70
C ASN A 59 -4.63 0.72 -12.07
N ALA A 60 -5.91 1.06 -12.09
CA ALA A 60 -6.96 0.21 -12.62
C ALA A 60 -7.89 1.06 -13.50
N GLY A 61 -8.26 0.55 -14.66
CA GLY A 61 -9.08 1.32 -15.59
C GLY A 61 -9.70 0.50 -16.71
N ILE A 62 -10.43 1.20 -17.56
CA ILE A 62 -11.03 0.69 -18.78
C ILE A 62 -10.35 1.39 -19.94
N ASN A 63 -9.79 0.61 -20.84
CA ASN A 63 -9.19 1.07 -22.08
C ASN A 63 -10.14 0.75 -23.24
N LEU A 64 -10.47 1.77 -24.01
CA LEU A 64 -11.33 1.69 -25.19
C LEU A 64 -10.48 1.97 -26.41
N ASN A 65 -10.71 1.22 -27.49
CA ASN A 65 -10.00 1.41 -28.74
C ASN A 65 -10.94 1.18 -29.94
N VAL A 66 -10.99 2.17 -30.83
CA VAL A 66 -11.81 2.16 -32.04
C VAL A 66 -10.85 2.20 -33.24
N PRO A 67 -10.60 1.08 -33.91
CA PRO A 67 -9.84 1.06 -35.14
C PRO A 67 -10.53 1.87 -36.24
N ILE A 68 -9.85 2.89 -36.79
CA ILE A 68 -10.36 3.71 -37.91
C ILE A 68 -9.82 3.12 -39.21
N THR A 69 -8.55 2.76 -39.24
CA THR A 69 -7.89 2.09 -40.34
C THR A 69 -6.95 1.02 -39.78
N ARG A 70 -6.34 0.20 -40.67
CA ARG A 70 -5.29 -0.75 -40.24
C ARG A 70 -4.07 -0.08 -39.59
N TYR A 71 -3.90 1.23 -39.78
CA TYR A 71 -2.76 1.99 -39.26
C TYR A 71 -3.14 2.96 -38.16
N LEU A 72 -4.43 3.28 -37.99
CA LEU A 72 -4.89 4.34 -37.11
C LEU A 72 -6.06 3.87 -36.26
N ALA A 73 -5.98 4.13 -34.96
CA ALA A 73 -7.07 3.89 -34.02
C ALA A 73 -7.25 5.10 -33.09
N LEU A 74 -8.50 5.38 -32.72
CA LEU A 74 -8.84 6.32 -31.68
C LEU A 74 -8.93 5.56 -30.35
N GLY A 75 -8.18 6.00 -29.35
CA GLY A 75 -8.16 5.41 -28.01
C GLY A 75 -8.76 6.31 -26.96
N GLY A 76 -9.33 5.70 -25.95
CA GLY A 76 -9.76 6.36 -24.71
C GLY A 76 -9.44 5.51 -23.52
N GLU A 77 -9.18 6.13 -22.38
CA GLU A 77 -8.99 5.44 -21.13
C GLU A 77 -9.66 6.20 -19.99
N PHE A 78 -10.35 5.48 -19.13
CA PHE A 78 -10.92 6.01 -17.89
C PHE A 78 -10.50 5.08 -16.76
N GLY A 79 -10.01 5.66 -15.66
CA GLY A 79 -9.51 4.85 -14.58
C GLY A 79 -9.25 5.61 -13.30
N PHE A 80 -8.71 4.87 -12.37
CA PHE A 80 -8.26 5.33 -11.06
C PHE A 80 -6.79 4.95 -10.89
N PHE A 81 -6.02 5.86 -10.29
CA PHE A 81 -4.68 5.50 -9.84
C PHE A 81 -4.45 5.90 -8.38
N HIS A 82 -3.59 5.13 -7.76
CA HIS A 82 -3.02 5.39 -6.44
C HIS A 82 -1.51 5.49 -6.54
N MET A 83 -0.92 6.50 -5.89
CA MET A 83 0.52 6.65 -5.78
C MET A 83 0.91 6.99 -4.35
N SER A 84 1.80 6.18 -3.76
CA SER A 84 2.33 6.38 -2.42
C SER A 84 3.64 5.61 -2.24
N ASN A 85 4.38 5.89 -1.17
CA ASN A 85 5.62 5.17 -0.86
C ASN A 85 5.46 4.09 0.22
N GLY A 86 4.21 3.79 0.65
CA GLY A 86 3.96 2.79 1.68
C GLY A 86 4.68 3.11 3.00
N ARG A 87 4.75 4.37 3.38
CA ARG A 87 5.45 4.86 4.59
C ARG A 87 6.95 4.53 4.64
N THR A 88 7.56 4.18 3.53
CA THR A 88 9.03 4.06 3.48
C THR A 88 9.71 5.39 3.82
N CYS A 89 9.05 6.48 3.45
CA CYS A 89 9.36 7.85 3.86
C CYS A 89 8.09 8.54 4.37
N MET A 90 8.25 9.52 5.25
CA MET A 90 7.16 10.37 5.72
C MET A 90 7.44 11.82 5.32
N PRO A 91 6.42 12.61 5.05
CA PRO A 91 4.99 12.29 4.99
C PRO A 91 4.63 11.34 3.84
N ASN A 92 3.49 10.68 3.94
CA ASN A 92 2.97 9.78 2.90
C ASN A 92 1.43 9.81 2.88
N ILE A 93 0.87 10.95 2.52
CA ILE A 93 -0.57 11.07 2.27
C ILE A 93 -0.94 10.31 0.99
N GLY A 94 -0.03 10.37 -0.01
CA GLY A 94 -0.23 9.77 -1.31
C GLY A 94 -1.25 10.53 -2.17
N VAL A 95 -1.43 10.05 -3.39
CA VAL A 95 -2.39 10.59 -4.35
C VAL A 95 -3.34 9.50 -4.78
N ASN A 96 -4.63 9.81 -4.72
CA ASN A 96 -5.71 9.03 -5.29
C ASN A 96 -6.42 9.90 -6.33
N ALA A 97 -6.46 9.47 -7.58
CA ALA A 97 -7.10 10.26 -8.62
C ALA A 97 -7.87 9.39 -9.62
N ILE A 98 -9.03 9.93 -10.03
CA ILE A 98 -9.76 9.45 -11.19
C ILE A 98 -9.24 10.23 -12.40
N TYR A 99 -9.04 9.57 -13.51
CA TYR A 99 -8.57 10.20 -14.73
C TYR A 99 -9.33 9.71 -15.96
N GLY A 100 -9.34 10.55 -16.98
CA GLY A 100 -9.77 10.22 -18.33
C GLY A 100 -8.74 10.70 -19.34
N SER A 101 -8.50 9.93 -20.38
CA SER A 101 -7.63 10.31 -21.48
C SER A 101 -8.22 9.95 -22.83
N LEU A 102 -7.88 10.74 -23.83
CA LEU A 102 -8.15 10.46 -25.23
C LEU A 102 -6.83 10.49 -26.00
N GLY A 103 -6.70 9.64 -26.98
CA GLY A 103 -5.48 9.52 -27.75
C GLY A 103 -5.69 8.88 -29.11
N VAL A 104 -4.67 9.01 -29.93
CA VAL A 104 -4.61 8.38 -31.25
C VAL A 104 -3.43 7.43 -31.25
N THR A 105 -3.66 6.20 -31.69
CA THR A 105 -2.60 5.19 -31.87
C THR A 105 -2.31 5.02 -33.33
N ALA A 106 -1.06 5.26 -33.73
CA ALA A 106 -0.56 4.97 -35.06
C ALA A 106 0.28 3.68 -35.03
N THR A 107 -0.03 2.73 -35.90
CA THR A 107 0.69 1.46 -36.04
C THR A 107 1.47 1.47 -37.33
N PHE A 108 2.78 1.55 -37.29
CA PHE A 108 3.64 1.64 -38.47
C PHE A 108 3.98 0.29 -39.12
N ASN A 109 3.75 -0.81 -38.40
CA ASN A 109 3.97 -2.15 -38.90
C ASN A 109 2.72 -3.02 -38.65
N SER A 110 1.82 -3.01 -39.64
CA SER A 110 0.53 -3.73 -39.53
C SER A 110 0.65 -5.26 -39.72
N GLU A 111 1.83 -5.75 -40.13
CA GLU A 111 2.06 -7.18 -40.39
C GLU A 111 2.49 -7.97 -39.16
N VAL A 112 2.76 -7.28 -38.02
CA VAL A 112 3.01 -7.97 -36.76
C VAL A 112 1.71 -8.65 -36.36
N LYS A 113 1.61 -9.93 -36.68
CA LYS A 113 0.55 -10.80 -36.16
C LYS A 113 0.63 -10.75 -34.65
N LYS A 114 -0.42 -10.24 -34.01
CA LYS A 114 -0.58 -10.35 -32.56
C LYS A 114 -0.59 -11.86 -32.25
N THR A 115 0.52 -12.37 -31.77
CA THR A 115 0.55 -13.75 -31.25
C THR A 115 -0.29 -13.74 -29.99
N PRO A 116 -1.40 -14.46 -29.94
CA PRO A 116 -2.14 -14.59 -28.70
C PRO A 116 -1.19 -15.09 -27.63
N VAL A 117 -1.16 -14.44 -26.48
CA VAL A 117 -0.45 -14.97 -25.33
C VAL A 117 -1.22 -16.21 -24.89
N THR A 118 -0.78 -17.36 -25.33
CA THR A 118 -1.30 -18.64 -24.84
C THR A 118 -0.68 -18.87 -23.47
N PHE A 119 -1.49 -18.83 -22.43
CA PHE A 119 -1.06 -19.30 -21.13
C PHE A 119 -0.96 -20.84 -21.18
N PRO A 120 0.14 -21.40 -20.72
CA PRO A 120 0.22 -22.87 -20.61
C PRO A 120 -0.93 -23.35 -19.74
N ASP A 121 -1.53 -24.47 -20.12
CA ASP A 121 -2.53 -25.12 -19.31
C ASP A 121 -1.93 -25.43 -17.96
N LEU A 122 -2.38 -24.71 -16.94
CA LEU A 122 -2.03 -25.00 -15.57
C LEU A 122 -3.01 -26.06 -15.06
N PRO A 123 -2.51 -27.15 -14.49
CA PRO A 123 -3.40 -28.17 -13.97
C PRO A 123 -4.29 -27.59 -12.89
N TYR A 124 -5.54 -28.02 -12.89
CA TYR A 124 -6.51 -27.72 -11.83
C TYR A 124 -6.05 -28.41 -10.55
N GLY A 125 -6.18 -27.75 -9.42
CA GLY A 125 -5.87 -28.39 -8.15
C GLY A 125 -5.38 -27.42 -7.09
N TRP A 126 -5.03 -28.01 -5.96
CA TRP A 126 -4.55 -27.29 -4.81
C TRP A 126 -3.06 -27.00 -4.89
N ALA A 127 -2.67 -25.85 -4.37
CA ALA A 127 -1.28 -25.54 -4.07
C ALA A 127 -1.20 -24.82 -2.72
N VAL A 128 -0.09 -25.02 -2.01
CA VAL A 128 0.23 -24.28 -0.80
C VAL A 128 1.36 -23.30 -1.10
N ASN A 129 1.14 -22.04 -0.78
CA ASN A 129 2.14 -20.99 -0.87
C ASN A 129 2.68 -20.67 0.52
N ILE A 130 4.01 -20.57 0.64
CA ILE A 130 4.67 -20.09 1.85
C ILE A 130 5.57 -18.94 1.42
N THR A 131 5.40 -17.77 2.04
CA THR A 131 6.16 -16.55 1.70
C THR A 131 6.68 -15.90 2.96
N GLY A 132 7.98 -15.61 3.00
CA GLY A 132 8.58 -14.70 3.95
C GLY A 132 8.92 -13.38 3.26
N ALA A 133 8.54 -12.27 3.84
CA ALA A 133 8.80 -10.95 3.29
C ALA A 133 9.28 -9.97 4.37
N ALA A 134 9.99 -8.95 3.93
CA ALA A 134 10.49 -7.89 4.77
C ALA A 134 10.48 -6.55 4.03
N GLY A 135 10.49 -5.47 4.79
CA GLY A 135 10.57 -4.10 4.29
C GLY A 135 10.99 -3.16 5.40
N ALA A 136 10.90 -1.88 5.13
CA ALA A 136 11.19 -0.85 6.11
C ALA A 136 10.18 0.27 6.02
N GLN A 137 9.76 0.79 7.16
CA GLN A 137 8.88 1.96 7.23
C GLN A 137 9.43 3.02 8.16
N LYS A 138 9.04 4.25 7.92
CA LYS A 138 9.25 5.38 8.82
C LYS A 138 8.00 5.53 9.70
N ALA A 139 8.19 5.66 11.00
CA ALA A 139 7.07 5.73 11.93
C ALA A 139 6.44 7.14 11.99
N ALA A 140 7.27 8.18 11.97
CA ALA A 140 6.87 9.58 11.99
C ALA A 140 7.81 10.42 11.13
N ILE A 141 7.43 11.67 10.81
CA ILE A 141 8.23 12.58 9.98
C ILE A 141 9.56 12.92 10.68
N GLU A 142 9.49 13.23 11.97
CA GLU A 142 10.67 13.63 12.76
C GLU A 142 11.54 12.44 13.17
N ASP A 143 11.03 11.21 13.10
CA ASP A 143 11.84 10.06 13.44
C ASP A 143 12.90 9.82 12.36
N PRO A 144 14.19 9.96 12.67
CA PRO A 144 15.24 9.71 11.70
C PRO A 144 15.34 8.23 11.31
N ASN A 145 14.78 7.34 12.13
CA ASN A 145 14.94 5.91 11.97
C ASN A 145 13.90 5.32 11.01
N ARG A 146 14.32 4.26 10.35
CA ARG A 146 13.42 3.32 9.67
C ARG A 146 13.35 2.04 10.46
N PHE A 147 12.15 1.50 10.58
CA PHE A 147 11.86 0.31 11.36
C PHE A 147 11.63 -0.88 10.44
N LEU A 148 12.19 -2.01 10.85
CA LEU A 148 11.94 -3.27 10.16
C LEU A 148 10.47 -3.63 10.24
N ILE A 149 9.92 -4.00 9.09
CA ILE A 149 8.68 -4.73 8.98
C ILE A 149 8.97 -6.10 8.41
N SER A 150 8.21 -7.10 8.80
CA SER A 150 8.31 -8.43 8.19
C SER A 150 6.96 -9.13 8.23
N SER A 151 6.78 -10.07 7.31
CA SER A 151 5.60 -10.91 7.26
C SER A 151 5.94 -12.36 6.93
N LEU A 152 5.09 -13.24 7.43
CA LEU A 152 5.04 -14.63 7.03
C LEU A 152 3.62 -14.93 6.57
N HIS A 153 3.50 -15.47 5.37
CA HIS A 153 2.24 -15.92 4.78
C HIS A 153 2.29 -17.42 4.51
N ALA A 154 1.23 -18.12 4.88
CA ALA A 154 1.01 -19.51 4.50
C ALA A 154 -0.44 -19.68 4.02
N GLY A 155 -0.65 -19.97 2.74
CA GLY A 155 -1.98 -20.04 2.14
C GLY A 155 -2.16 -21.25 1.23
N ALA A 156 -3.35 -21.84 1.28
CA ALA A 156 -3.79 -22.87 0.34
C ALA A 156 -4.68 -22.21 -0.71
N VAL A 157 -4.34 -22.37 -1.97
CA VAL A 157 -5.08 -21.83 -3.11
C VAL A 157 -5.52 -22.96 -4.03
N TYR A 158 -6.71 -22.84 -4.58
CA TYR A 158 -7.24 -23.74 -5.61
C TYR A 158 -7.24 -23.04 -6.96
N HIS A 159 -6.58 -23.64 -7.93
CA HIS A 159 -6.52 -23.15 -9.31
C HIS A 159 -7.82 -23.49 -10.02
N LEU A 160 -8.68 -22.51 -10.21
CA LEU A 160 -9.98 -22.65 -10.88
C LEU A 160 -9.82 -22.74 -12.40
N ASN A 161 -8.80 -22.08 -12.93
CA ASN A 161 -8.46 -22.08 -14.36
C ASN A 161 -7.01 -21.60 -14.55
N ASN A 162 -6.60 -21.43 -15.81
CA ASN A 162 -5.24 -21.07 -16.18
C ASN A 162 -4.79 -19.67 -15.72
N TRP A 163 -5.75 -18.81 -15.37
CA TRP A 163 -5.44 -17.42 -15.01
C TRP A 163 -5.88 -17.02 -13.62
N TYR A 164 -6.70 -17.83 -12.92
CA TYR A 164 -7.24 -17.45 -11.62
C TYR A 164 -7.17 -18.58 -10.60
N ALA A 165 -6.71 -18.25 -9.41
CA ALA A 165 -6.76 -19.10 -8.24
C ALA A 165 -7.33 -18.33 -7.05
N ILE A 166 -8.08 -19.03 -6.20
CA ILE A 166 -8.65 -18.49 -4.97
C ILE A 166 -8.32 -19.41 -3.80
N GLY A 167 -8.14 -18.83 -2.61
CA GLY A 167 -7.81 -19.64 -1.45
C GLY A 167 -7.91 -18.90 -0.14
N LEU A 168 -7.44 -19.54 0.90
CA LEU A 168 -7.36 -18.99 2.24
C LEU A 168 -5.94 -19.09 2.77
N GLY A 169 -5.51 -18.09 3.52
CA GLY A 169 -4.18 -18.02 4.09
C GLY A 169 -4.17 -17.46 5.50
N LEU A 170 -3.10 -17.79 6.19
CA LEU A 170 -2.71 -17.24 7.48
C LEU A 170 -1.58 -16.25 7.26
N ASP A 171 -1.71 -15.08 7.85
CA ASP A 171 -0.71 -14.03 7.84
C ASP A 171 -0.24 -13.69 9.25
N VAL A 172 1.05 -13.53 9.39
CA VAL A 172 1.68 -12.96 10.59
C VAL A 172 2.51 -11.77 10.15
N PHE A 173 2.27 -10.61 10.77
CA PHE A 173 2.98 -9.36 10.48
C PHE A 173 3.68 -8.87 11.72
N TYR A 174 4.95 -8.53 11.60
CA TYR A 174 5.70 -7.78 12.59
C TYR A 174 5.92 -6.36 12.08
N ASN A 175 5.63 -5.36 12.91
CA ASN A 175 5.84 -3.95 12.59
C ASN A 175 6.66 -3.28 13.68
N GLY A 176 7.96 -3.14 13.44
CA GLY A 176 8.89 -2.47 14.35
C GLY A 176 8.59 -0.98 14.56
N GLY A 177 7.85 -0.35 13.62
CA GLY A 177 7.43 1.05 13.70
C GLY A 177 6.32 1.33 14.73
N ILE A 178 5.71 0.28 15.29
CA ILE A 178 4.80 0.42 16.43
C ILE A 178 5.65 0.60 17.69
N THR A 179 5.91 1.85 18.04
CA THR A 179 6.71 2.24 19.20
C THR A 179 5.89 3.17 20.09
N LYS A 180 6.29 3.30 21.36
CA LYS A 180 5.69 4.28 22.25
C LYS A 180 5.87 5.71 21.74
N ASN A 181 7.01 5.98 21.10
CA ASN A 181 7.25 7.27 20.46
C ASN A 181 6.31 7.52 19.28
N THR A 182 5.99 6.48 18.50
CA THR A 182 5.02 6.59 17.41
C THR A 182 3.64 6.95 17.95
N GLY A 183 3.18 6.27 19.00
CA GLY A 183 1.93 6.58 19.67
C GLY A 183 1.91 8.02 20.19
N ARG A 184 2.99 8.46 20.80
CA ARG A 184 3.16 9.82 21.31
C ARG A 184 3.04 10.87 20.21
N ASN A 185 3.76 10.72 19.10
CA ASN A 185 3.77 11.69 18.03
C ASN A 185 2.45 11.70 17.22
N LEU A 186 1.82 10.56 17.10
CA LEU A 186 0.58 10.41 16.31
C LEU A 186 -0.68 10.83 17.07
N TYR A 187 -0.66 10.73 18.39
CA TYR A 187 -1.90 10.80 19.16
C TYR A 187 -1.92 11.90 20.21
N CYS A 188 -0.79 12.46 20.58
CA CYS A 188 -0.72 13.55 21.56
C CYS A 188 -0.80 14.94 20.92
N GLY A 189 -1.37 15.07 19.74
CA GLY A 189 -1.63 16.38 19.12
C GLY A 189 -0.38 17.12 18.65
N GLY A 190 0.81 16.58 18.83
CA GLY A 190 2.06 17.21 18.42
C GLY A 190 2.18 17.52 16.92
N TYR A 191 1.19 17.10 16.15
CA TYR A 191 1.17 17.24 14.70
C TYR A 191 0.11 18.19 14.16
N TYR A 192 -1.01 18.43 14.89
CA TYR A 192 -2.16 19.12 14.31
C TYR A 192 -2.96 19.99 15.28
N ASP A 193 -2.66 20.04 16.56
CA ASP A 193 -3.17 21.08 17.44
C ASP A 193 -2.17 22.25 17.46
N PHE A 194 -2.15 22.98 16.37
CA PHE A 194 -1.55 24.29 16.34
C PHE A 194 -2.54 25.27 16.94
N ASP A 195 -2.23 25.84 18.06
CA ASP A 195 -2.89 27.06 18.47
C ASP A 195 -2.49 28.15 17.48
N LEU A 196 -3.49 28.62 16.73
CA LEU A 196 -3.32 29.78 15.87
C LEU A 196 -3.48 31.01 16.75
N ASN A 197 -2.54 31.96 16.66
CA ASN A 197 -2.71 33.27 17.27
C ASN A 197 -3.89 34.03 16.63
N GLU A 198 -4.27 35.16 17.20
CA GLU A 198 -5.39 35.99 16.71
C GLU A 198 -5.25 36.41 15.22
N ASN A 199 -4.06 36.29 14.64
CA ASN A 199 -3.76 36.59 13.24
C ASN A 199 -3.81 35.34 12.33
N GLY A 200 -4.12 34.15 12.86
CA GLY A 200 -4.11 32.89 12.11
C GLY A 200 -2.71 32.31 11.86
N GLU A 201 -1.68 32.83 12.54
CA GLU A 201 -0.33 32.30 12.46
C GLU A 201 -0.11 31.25 13.56
N ILE A 202 0.70 30.25 13.26
CA ILE A 202 1.06 29.20 14.22
C ILE A 202 1.83 29.84 15.37
N GLU A 203 1.28 29.79 16.56
CA GLU A 203 1.99 30.21 17.76
C GLU A 203 3.13 29.23 18.02
N LYS A 204 4.35 29.67 17.79
CA LYS A 204 5.57 28.89 18.11
C LYS A 204 5.79 28.86 19.63
N ASN A 205 4.96 28.14 20.33
CA ASN A 205 5.26 27.77 21.70
C ASN A 205 6.10 26.50 21.63
N GLU A 206 7.30 26.51 22.22
CA GLU A 206 8.15 25.32 22.38
C GLU A 206 7.39 24.16 23.06
N GLU A 207 6.31 24.46 23.76
CA GLU A 207 5.39 23.51 24.37
C GLU A 207 4.49 22.76 23.37
N ASN A 208 4.20 23.34 22.19
CA ASN A 208 3.32 22.74 21.19
C ASN A 208 4.01 21.66 20.34
N VAL A 209 5.32 21.61 20.35
CA VAL A 209 6.11 20.60 19.58
C VAL A 209 6.23 19.29 20.33
N LEU A 210 6.08 19.29 21.63
CA LEU A 210 6.15 18.10 22.47
C LEU A 210 4.97 18.15 23.46
N CYS A 211 4.08 17.17 23.39
CA CYS A 211 3.06 17.01 24.43
C CYS A 211 3.76 16.91 25.79
N THR A 212 3.75 17.99 26.57
CA THR A 212 4.36 18.06 27.89
C THR A 212 3.70 17.07 28.87
N THR A 213 2.42 16.78 28.65
CA THR A 213 1.65 15.81 29.44
C THR A 213 2.06 14.37 29.19
N CYS A 214 2.56 14.05 27.98
CA CYS A 214 3.02 12.71 27.66
C CYS A 214 4.43 12.41 28.17
N GLY A 215 5.09 13.38 28.77
CA GLY A 215 6.39 13.23 29.44
C GLY A 215 7.54 12.82 28.53
N SER A 216 8.74 13.17 28.92
CA SER A 216 9.98 12.73 28.27
C SER A 216 10.39 11.30 28.64
N GLU A 217 9.54 10.55 29.31
CA GLU A 217 9.88 9.20 29.72
C GLU A 217 10.05 8.30 28.49
N ARG A 218 11.31 8.03 28.17
CA ARG A 218 11.74 6.91 27.33
C ARG A 218 11.39 5.61 28.07
N GLY A 219 10.09 5.30 28.12
CA GLY A 219 9.64 4.04 28.70
C GLY A 219 10.15 2.86 27.85
N VAL A 220 10.17 1.69 28.48
CA VAL A 220 10.44 0.43 27.78
C VAL A 220 9.50 0.33 26.57
N ASP A 221 10.08 0.11 25.40
CA ASP A 221 9.33 -0.02 24.16
C ASP A 221 8.36 -1.21 24.21
N TYR A 222 7.41 -1.24 23.28
CA TYR A 222 6.46 -2.35 23.16
C TYR A 222 7.18 -3.66 22.90
N SER A 223 6.69 -4.73 23.48
CA SER A 223 7.21 -6.07 23.29
C SER A 223 7.03 -6.57 21.84
N PHE A 224 7.77 -7.58 21.45
CA PHE A 224 7.60 -8.24 20.14
C PHE A 224 6.15 -8.65 19.88
N ALA A 225 5.48 -9.24 20.89
CA ALA A 225 4.08 -9.65 20.75
C ALA A 225 3.13 -8.47 20.49
N GLN A 226 3.37 -7.32 21.13
CA GLN A 226 2.57 -6.11 20.91
C GLN A 226 2.77 -5.49 19.53
N LYS A 227 3.94 -5.71 18.91
CA LYS A 227 4.27 -5.28 17.55
C LYS A 227 3.83 -6.28 16.49
N THR A 228 3.31 -7.43 16.89
CA THR A 228 2.90 -8.52 16.00
C THR A 228 1.39 -8.55 15.83
N ARG A 229 0.94 -8.86 14.61
CA ARG A 229 -0.47 -9.04 14.25
C ARG A 229 -0.63 -10.33 13.48
N ALA A 230 -1.77 -11.00 13.63
CA ALA A 230 -2.08 -12.21 12.88
C ALA A 230 -3.51 -12.14 12.33
N GLY A 231 -3.70 -12.67 11.13
CA GLY A 231 -4.97 -12.63 10.43
C GLY A 231 -5.19 -13.79 9.49
N LEU A 232 -6.45 -13.93 9.09
CA LEU A 232 -6.90 -14.82 8.02
C LEU A 232 -7.14 -14.00 6.77
N ALA A 233 -6.65 -14.46 5.61
CA ALA A 233 -6.83 -13.79 4.34
C ALA A 233 -7.55 -14.68 3.32
N LEU A 234 -8.46 -14.07 2.57
CA LEU A 234 -8.95 -14.58 1.30
C LEU A 234 -7.93 -14.21 0.23
N ASN A 235 -7.28 -15.20 -0.35
CA ASN A 235 -6.27 -15.01 -1.38
C ASN A 235 -6.90 -15.03 -2.77
N ASN A 236 -6.55 -14.05 -3.60
CA ASN A 236 -6.91 -14.00 -5.00
C ASN A 236 -5.64 -13.82 -5.84
N GLU A 237 -5.42 -14.75 -6.75
CA GLU A 237 -4.26 -14.79 -7.62
C GLU A 237 -4.69 -14.75 -9.08
N PHE A 238 -4.20 -13.73 -9.81
CA PHE A 238 -4.42 -13.57 -11.25
C PHE A 238 -3.11 -13.83 -11.98
N LYS A 239 -3.05 -14.94 -12.73
CA LYS A 239 -1.83 -15.47 -13.33
C LYS A 239 -1.65 -14.98 -14.78
N PHE A 240 -0.44 -14.51 -15.08
CA PHE A 240 -0.04 -14.02 -16.41
C PHE A 240 1.33 -14.59 -16.74
N GLY A 241 1.37 -15.88 -17.05
CA GLY A 241 2.62 -16.60 -17.29
C GLY A 241 3.48 -16.73 -16.02
N ARG A 242 4.62 -16.04 -15.99
CA ARG A 242 5.52 -16.04 -14.82
C ARG A 242 5.12 -15.04 -13.74
N VAL A 243 4.28 -14.06 -14.08
CA VAL A 243 3.83 -13.03 -13.17
C VAL A 243 2.43 -13.37 -12.67
N THR A 244 2.19 -13.23 -11.40
CA THR A 244 0.87 -13.39 -10.77
C THR A 244 0.57 -12.12 -9.99
N ALA A 245 -0.53 -11.45 -10.32
CA ALA A 245 -1.04 -10.36 -9.48
C ALA A 245 -1.76 -10.95 -8.26
N ILE A 246 -1.60 -10.27 -7.13
CA ILE A 246 -2.15 -10.67 -5.83
C ILE A 246 -3.11 -9.58 -5.36
N LEU A 247 -4.28 -10.00 -4.93
CA LEU A 247 -5.25 -9.17 -4.26
C LEU A 247 -5.85 -9.97 -3.09
N ASP A 248 -5.27 -9.82 -1.92
CA ASP A 248 -5.73 -10.50 -0.72
C ASP A 248 -6.54 -9.55 0.14
N TRP A 249 -7.59 -10.09 0.75
CA TRP A 249 -8.37 -9.41 1.78
C TRP A 249 -8.33 -10.23 3.06
N GLY A 250 -7.87 -9.63 4.15
CA GLY A 250 -7.70 -10.30 5.42
C GLY A 250 -8.39 -9.61 6.58
N VAL A 251 -8.65 -10.39 7.62
CA VAL A 251 -9.21 -9.96 8.88
C VAL A 251 -8.29 -10.40 10.01
N TYR A 252 -7.97 -9.48 10.93
CA TYR A 252 -7.14 -9.81 12.09
C TYR A 252 -7.96 -10.54 13.17
N PHE A 253 -7.43 -11.65 13.61
CA PHE A 253 -7.88 -12.29 14.85
C PHE A 253 -6.97 -11.96 16.04
N TYR A 254 -5.77 -11.45 15.77
CA TYR A 254 -4.85 -10.94 16.78
C TYR A 254 -4.28 -9.60 16.30
N ASN A 255 -4.63 -8.51 16.97
CA ASN A 255 -4.15 -7.16 16.69
C ASN A 255 -4.04 -6.34 17.99
N PRO A 256 -2.99 -6.54 18.77
CA PRO A 256 -2.80 -5.77 20.02
C PRO A 256 -2.59 -4.28 19.73
N ALA A 257 -2.03 -3.90 18.59
CA ALA A 257 -1.83 -2.49 18.22
C ALA A 257 -3.12 -1.67 18.29
N ARG A 258 -4.27 -2.31 18.05
CA ARG A 258 -5.59 -1.68 18.16
C ARG A 258 -5.87 -1.05 19.51
N ASN A 259 -5.35 -1.62 20.59
CA ASN A 259 -5.61 -1.19 21.95
C ASN A 259 -4.50 -0.29 22.50
N LEU A 260 -3.28 -0.33 21.94
CA LEU A 260 -2.13 0.40 22.48
C LEU A 260 -2.37 1.91 22.57
N TYR A 261 -3.11 2.46 21.64
CA TYR A 261 -3.51 3.86 21.65
C TYR A 261 -4.39 4.22 22.86
N TYR A 262 -5.41 3.41 23.12
CA TYR A 262 -6.35 3.67 24.21
C TYR A 262 -5.67 3.54 25.59
N ASP A 263 -4.83 2.53 25.71
CA ASP A 263 -4.07 2.29 26.93
C ASP A 263 -3.12 3.47 27.19
N TYR A 264 -2.42 3.92 26.17
CA TYR A 264 -1.50 5.05 26.29
C TYR A 264 -2.21 6.35 26.71
N HIS A 265 -3.33 6.69 26.09
CA HIS A 265 -4.10 7.90 26.46
C HIS A 265 -4.69 7.83 27.86
N LYS A 266 -5.19 6.67 28.25
CA LYS A 266 -5.71 6.45 29.60
C LYS A 266 -4.64 6.66 30.65
N ASP A 267 -3.44 6.12 30.43
CA ASP A 267 -2.36 6.14 31.42
C ASP A 267 -1.71 7.53 31.54
N ASN A 268 -1.64 8.30 30.44
CA ASN A 268 -0.90 9.57 30.42
C ASN A 268 -1.79 10.83 30.51
N HIS A 269 -3.05 10.75 30.11
CA HIS A 269 -3.95 11.92 30.09
C HIS A 269 -5.14 11.80 31.04
N GLY A 270 -5.35 10.66 31.68
CA GLY A 270 -6.51 10.44 32.55
C GLY A 270 -7.87 10.54 31.84
N THR A 271 -7.86 10.77 30.54
CA THR A 271 -9.05 10.92 29.71
C THR A 271 -9.42 9.61 29.06
N VAL A 272 -10.64 9.16 29.31
CA VAL A 272 -11.21 8.03 28.56
C VAL A 272 -11.48 8.50 27.13
N VAL A 273 -10.60 8.18 26.22
CA VAL A 273 -10.87 8.38 24.78
C VAL A 273 -11.98 7.39 24.41
N PRO A 274 -13.14 7.88 23.94
CA PRO A 274 -14.22 6.97 23.58
C PRO A 274 -13.74 6.01 22.50
N LYS A 275 -14.03 4.71 22.68
CA LYS A 275 -13.79 3.70 21.62
C LYS A 275 -14.43 4.19 20.34
N ARG A 276 -13.63 4.54 19.36
CA ARG A 276 -14.18 4.94 18.07
C ARG A 276 -14.92 3.75 17.47
N PRO A 277 -16.12 3.95 16.95
CA PRO A 277 -16.78 2.93 16.16
C PRO A 277 -15.85 2.53 15.01
N LEU A 278 -15.98 1.33 14.49
CA LEU A 278 -15.20 0.68 13.42
C LEU A 278 -14.99 1.53 12.14
N ALA A 279 -15.67 2.66 12.02
CA ALA A 279 -15.63 3.57 10.88
C ALA A 279 -14.60 4.69 11.10
N TYR A 280 -13.45 4.53 10.53
CA TYR A 280 -12.69 5.55 9.80
C TYR A 280 -12.63 6.96 10.34
N LYS A 281 -11.90 7.24 11.35
CA LYS A 281 -11.18 8.49 11.50
C LYS A 281 -9.93 8.21 12.34
N THR A 282 -8.96 7.52 11.73
CA THR A 282 -7.61 7.60 12.26
C THR A 282 -7.11 9.02 12.03
N PRO A 283 -6.49 9.67 13.01
CA PRO A 283 -5.74 10.89 12.76
C PRO A 283 -4.78 10.67 11.60
N HIS A 284 -4.59 11.66 10.74
CA HIS A 284 -3.61 11.60 9.67
C HIS A 284 -2.26 11.16 10.26
N GLY A 285 -1.74 10.02 9.81
CA GLY A 285 -0.48 9.49 10.29
C GLY A 285 -0.54 8.16 11.05
N ALA A 286 -1.67 7.78 11.62
CA ALA A 286 -1.86 6.41 12.09
C ALA A 286 -1.98 5.50 10.86
N GLY A 287 -1.10 4.52 10.73
CA GLY A 287 -1.03 3.64 9.55
C GLY A 287 -2.17 2.65 9.41
N GLY A 288 -3.33 2.94 10.02
CA GLY A 288 -4.49 2.07 9.99
C GLY A 288 -4.36 0.83 10.89
N GLU A 289 -3.41 0.82 11.82
CA GLU A 289 -3.14 -0.29 12.74
C GLU A 289 -4.37 -0.71 13.56
N GLU A 290 -5.32 0.21 13.72
CA GLU A 290 -6.58 -0.03 14.43
C GLU A 290 -7.62 -0.78 13.60
N ALA A 291 -7.46 -0.82 12.28
CA ALA A 291 -8.44 -1.45 11.40
C ALA A 291 -8.54 -2.95 11.67
N PRO A 292 -9.76 -3.52 11.66
CA PRO A 292 -9.95 -4.96 11.87
C PRO A 292 -9.56 -5.79 10.66
N HIS A 293 -9.38 -5.17 9.48
CA HIS A 293 -9.10 -5.80 8.21
C HIS A 293 -7.94 -5.13 7.49
N TYR A 294 -7.38 -5.84 6.55
CA TYR A 294 -6.30 -5.37 5.69
C TYR A 294 -6.45 -5.88 4.27
N PHE A 295 -5.80 -5.20 3.35
CA PHE A 295 -5.59 -5.67 1.98
C PHE A 295 -4.09 -5.85 1.75
N ARG A 296 -3.75 -6.82 0.92
CA ARG A 296 -2.42 -6.99 0.37
C ARG A 296 -2.54 -6.99 -1.14
N ILE A 297 -1.90 -6.03 -1.79
CA ILE A 297 -1.94 -5.82 -3.24
C ILE A 297 -0.52 -5.87 -3.77
N GLY A 298 -0.30 -6.63 -4.82
CA GLY A 298 1.03 -6.72 -5.39
C GLY A 298 1.17 -7.76 -6.48
N ALA A 299 2.38 -8.25 -6.64
CA ALA A 299 2.69 -9.27 -7.62
C ALA A 299 3.76 -10.23 -7.12
N LYS A 300 3.68 -11.47 -7.58
CA LYS A 300 4.75 -12.44 -7.47
C LYS A 300 5.25 -12.83 -8.87
N CYS A 301 6.55 -13.00 -9.00
CA CYS A 301 7.20 -13.41 -10.22
C CYS A 301 7.94 -14.72 -9.98
N ARG A 302 7.57 -15.76 -10.71
CA ARG A 302 8.23 -17.06 -10.63
C ARG A 302 9.66 -16.93 -11.19
N ILE A 303 10.64 -17.13 -10.32
CA ILE A 303 12.07 -17.05 -10.63
C ILE A 303 12.67 -18.41 -10.96
N TRP A 304 12.18 -19.46 -10.30
CA TRP A 304 12.62 -20.82 -10.52
C TRP A 304 11.46 -21.76 -10.23
N ASP A 305 11.31 -22.87 -10.87
CA ASP A 305 10.24 -23.87 -10.73
C ASP A 305 9.06 -23.41 -9.86
N ASN A 306 9.12 -23.73 -8.57
CA ASN A 306 8.12 -23.37 -7.58
C ASN A 306 8.49 -22.14 -6.72
N MET A 307 9.69 -21.57 -6.92
CA MET A 307 10.13 -20.38 -6.20
C MET A 307 9.69 -19.11 -6.90
N TYR A 308 9.30 -18.12 -6.12
CA TYR A 308 8.92 -16.81 -6.62
C TYR A 308 9.46 -15.68 -5.73
N PHE A 309 9.74 -14.56 -6.37
CA PHE A 309 9.91 -13.27 -5.72
C PHE A 309 8.56 -12.58 -5.65
N GLN A 310 8.27 -11.91 -4.54
CA GLN A 310 7.03 -11.19 -4.31
C GLN A 310 7.32 -9.76 -3.88
N THR A 311 6.52 -8.82 -4.39
CA THR A 311 6.42 -7.47 -3.85
C THR A 311 4.97 -7.17 -3.57
N THR A 312 4.67 -6.73 -2.37
CA THR A 312 3.31 -6.41 -1.93
C THR A 312 3.29 -5.14 -1.13
N MET A 313 2.19 -4.41 -1.27
CA MET A 313 1.81 -3.31 -0.41
C MET A 313 0.68 -3.78 0.48
N LYS A 314 0.86 -3.65 1.78
CA LYS A 314 -0.19 -3.85 2.76
C LYS A 314 -0.88 -2.52 3.02
N CYS A 315 -2.21 -2.53 3.03
CA CYS A 315 -3.00 -1.32 3.24
C CYS A 315 -4.27 -1.60 4.04
N HIS A 316 -4.80 -0.54 4.64
CA HIS A 316 -6.08 -0.51 5.32
C HIS A 316 -6.99 0.43 4.52
N LEU A 317 -7.73 -0.14 3.54
CA LEU A 317 -8.47 0.59 2.49
C LEU A 317 -7.57 1.56 1.72
N HIS A 318 -7.67 2.86 2.00
CA HIS A 318 -6.94 3.90 1.28
C HIS A 318 -5.60 4.30 1.93
N ILE A 319 -5.26 3.71 3.08
CA ILE A 319 -4.03 4.00 3.81
C ILE A 319 -3.04 2.86 3.59
N ALA A 320 -1.95 3.14 2.87
CA ALA A 320 -0.85 2.21 2.76
C ALA A 320 -0.10 2.15 4.09
N GLU A 321 0.09 0.94 4.62
CA GLU A 321 0.85 0.74 5.85
C GLU A 321 2.33 0.54 5.53
N PHE A 322 2.64 -0.38 4.62
CA PHE A 322 4.02 -0.62 4.19
C PHE A 322 4.10 -1.35 2.84
N ILE A 323 5.30 -1.30 2.26
CA ILE A 323 5.70 -2.11 1.12
C ILE A 323 6.71 -3.15 1.60
N GLU A 324 6.56 -4.38 1.16
CA GLU A 324 7.44 -5.51 1.48
C GLU A 324 7.90 -6.23 0.24
N PHE A 325 9.08 -6.85 0.36
CA PHE A 325 9.70 -7.69 -0.66
C PHE A 325 9.96 -9.05 -0.06
N GLY A 326 9.61 -10.11 -0.76
CA GLY A 326 9.65 -11.45 -0.21
C GLY A 326 10.08 -12.50 -1.21
N ILE A 327 10.41 -13.65 -0.65
CA ILE A 327 10.65 -14.89 -1.39
C ILE A 327 9.65 -15.90 -0.88
N GLY A 328 9.06 -16.65 -1.81
CA GLY A 328 8.12 -17.70 -1.48
C GLY A 328 8.34 -18.96 -2.30
N TYR A 329 7.69 -20.00 -1.83
CA TYR A 329 7.69 -21.30 -2.46
C TYR A 329 6.25 -21.81 -2.58
N GLN A 330 5.91 -22.34 -3.75
CA GLN A 330 4.62 -22.96 -4.02
C GLN A 330 4.77 -24.49 -4.05
N ILE A 331 4.01 -25.17 -3.22
CA ILE A 331 3.95 -26.63 -3.17
C ILE A 331 2.69 -27.06 -3.93
N PRO A 332 2.81 -27.57 -5.16
CA PRO A 332 1.65 -28.06 -5.92
C PRO A 332 1.22 -29.44 -5.43
N PHE A 333 -0.09 -29.65 -5.35
CA PHE A 333 -0.73 -30.95 -5.06
C PHE A 333 -1.47 -31.52 -6.27
N TYR A 334 -1.15 -31.01 -7.44
CA TYR A 334 -1.62 -31.52 -8.73
C TYR A 334 -0.47 -32.14 -9.50
N LYS A 335 -0.77 -33.14 -10.27
CA LYS A 335 0.18 -33.80 -11.18
C LYS A 335 0.08 -33.23 -12.58
#